data_d0d975d9054968a3e258fd4b12d65132
#
_entry.id   d0d975d9054968a3e258fd4b12d65132
#
_cell.length_a   1.000
_cell.length_b   1.000
_cell.length_c   1.000
_cell.angle_alpha   90.00
_cell.angle_beta   90.00
_cell.angle_gamma   90.00
#
_symmetry.space_group_name_H-M   'P 1'
#
loop_
_entity.id
_entity.type
_entity.pdbx_description
1 polymer ?
#
loop_
_entity_poly.entity_id
_entity_poly.type
_entity_poly.pdbx_seq_one_letter_code
_entity_poly.pdbx_strand_id
1 'polypeptide(L)'
;MKPLPVRAEFLAPRIQSIASSGIFSNRGPQVRELETRLAAWLNVNESNLVVTSNATVALTAAIAHSPATSWHVPAWSFPATALAPLHIGKPITFVDIAPETWMVVDQRDEPETGLMNVIPFGGSFDQTAWSYQGEVVIDAAASLATEPEGLRDLPESAAVVFSLHATKTMGGAEGGFVVFGSEERAKLARSWINFGFSGTRESVVLGTNGKMSEYDAAVANARLDGWREEEVAWEMLRKQTITASRELGLDETPESISSISPYWIALFESKEQKETALEALESAGVETRLWWANGLHNMRAFNSVARQNLEVVNDISERYLGLPFHLNLSSQQLDYIVATLENAL
;
A
#
# COMPACT_ATOMS: atom_id res chain seq x y z
N MET A 1 11.72 -2.92 -8.89
CA MET A 1 10.69 -3.96 -8.64
C MET A 1 10.18 -4.45 -9.99
N LYS A 2 10.08 -5.76 -10.17
CA LYS A 2 9.61 -6.37 -11.42
C LYS A 2 8.35 -7.20 -11.10
N PRO A 3 7.20 -6.92 -11.73
CA PRO A 3 5.99 -7.71 -11.54
C PRO A 3 6.23 -9.18 -11.88
N LEU A 4 5.63 -10.07 -11.11
CA LEU A 4 5.64 -11.50 -11.41
C LEU A 4 4.50 -11.83 -12.37
N PRO A 5 4.73 -12.65 -13.39
CA PRO A 5 3.65 -13.13 -14.24
C PRO A 5 2.67 -13.98 -13.43
N VAL A 6 1.38 -13.86 -13.73
CA VAL A 6 0.36 -14.77 -13.19
C VAL A 6 0.37 -16.06 -13.99
N ARG A 7 0.27 -17.21 -13.33
CA ARG A 7 0.31 -18.52 -13.97
C ARG A 7 -0.90 -18.74 -14.87
N ALA A 8 -0.66 -19.15 -16.11
CA ALA A 8 -1.68 -19.30 -17.13
C ALA A 8 -2.73 -20.36 -16.76
N GLU A 9 -2.35 -21.44 -16.07
CA GLU A 9 -3.26 -22.50 -15.61
C GLU A 9 -4.32 -21.99 -14.63
N PHE A 10 -4.05 -20.97 -13.84
CA PHE A 10 -5.02 -20.35 -12.95
C PHE A 10 -5.83 -19.24 -13.64
N LEU A 11 -5.23 -18.53 -14.58
CA LEU A 11 -5.88 -17.38 -15.23
C LEU A 11 -6.79 -17.78 -16.39
N ALA A 12 -6.38 -18.72 -17.24
CA ALA A 12 -7.12 -19.04 -18.46
C ALA A 12 -8.56 -19.51 -18.22
N PRO A 13 -8.88 -20.38 -17.25
CA PRO A 13 -10.25 -20.77 -16.96
C PRO A 13 -11.14 -19.61 -16.54
N ARG A 14 -10.58 -18.63 -15.80
CA ARG A 14 -11.30 -17.43 -15.33
C ARG A 14 -11.64 -16.51 -16.50
N ILE A 15 -10.70 -16.27 -17.40
CA ILE A 15 -10.93 -15.49 -18.64
C ILE A 15 -12.00 -16.15 -19.50
N GLN A 16 -11.96 -17.46 -19.66
CA GLN A 16 -12.96 -18.20 -20.41
C GLN A 16 -14.37 -18.09 -19.77
N SER A 17 -14.45 -18.13 -18.44
CA SER A 17 -15.70 -17.94 -17.69
C SER A 17 -16.29 -16.54 -17.93
N ILE A 18 -15.46 -15.49 -17.91
CA ILE A 18 -15.88 -14.12 -18.20
C ILE A 18 -16.42 -14.03 -19.64
N ALA A 19 -15.68 -14.56 -20.61
CA ALA A 19 -16.07 -14.55 -22.02
C ALA A 19 -17.41 -15.29 -22.25
N SER A 20 -17.60 -16.43 -21.57
CA SER A 20 -18.81 -17.25 -21.70
C SER A 20 -20.03 -16.61 -21.02
N SER A 21 -19.84 -15.91 -19.88
CA SER A 21 -20.95 -15.26 -19.17
C SER A 21 -21.37 -13.93 -19.76
N GLY A 22 -20.47 -13.25 -20.52
CA GLY A 22 -20.68 -11.90 -21.02
C GLY A 22 -20.73 -10.82 -19.93
N ILE A 23 -20.35 -11.15 -18.68
CA ILE A 23 -20.32 -10.20 -17.56
C ILE A 23 -18.88 -9.70 -17.42
N PHE A 24 -18.64 -8.41 -17.74
CA PHE A 24 -17.31 -7.83 -17.79
C PHE A 24 -17.03 -6.82 -16.67
N SER A 25 -18.06 -6.39 -15.94
CA SER A 25 -17.99 -5.36 -14.90
C SER A 25 -19.20 -5.41 -13.96
N ASN A 26 -19.35 -4.39 -13.09
CA ASN A 26 -20.49 -4.21 -12.20
C ASN A 26 -20.61 -5.31 -11.13
N ARG A 27 -19.49 -5.67 -10.49
CA ARG A 27 -19.45 -6.64 -9.40
C ARG A 27 -19.99 -8.01 -9.83
N GLY A 28 -19.46 -8.53 -10.94
CA GLY A 28 -19.78 -9.87 -11.46
C GLY A 28 -19.15 -10.99 -10.63
N PRO A 29 -19.13 -12.23 -11.16
CA PRO A 29 -18.68 -13.41 -10.42
C PRO A 29 -17.23 -13.32 -9.90
N GLN A 30 -16.28 -12.80 -10.71
CA GLN A 30 -14.86 -12.72 -10.31
C GLN A 30 -14.64 -11.69 -9.20
N VAL A 31 -15.32 -10.54 -9.28
CA VAL A 31 -15.22 -9.52 -8.21
C VAL A 31 -15.83 -10.04 -6.91
N ARG A 32 -16.99 -10.73 -6.94
CA ARG A 32 -17.59 -11.31 -5.73
C ARG A 32 -16.71 -12.40 -5.13
N GLU A 33 -16.17 -13.30 -5.96
CA GLU A 33 -15.22 -14.31 -5.49
C GLU A 33 -14.01 -13.68 -4.81
N LEU A 34 -13.46 -12.61 -5.42
CA LEU A 34 -12.32 -11.88 -4.86
C LEU A 34 -12.67 -11.27 -3.50
N GLU A 35 -13.82 -10.61 -3.35
CA GLU A 35 -14.28 -10.06 -2.07
C GLU A 35 -14.39 -11.15 -1.00
N THR A 36 -15.01 -12.29 -1.30
CA THR A 36 -15.13 -13.43 -0.36
C THR A 36 -13.75 -13.96 0.05
N ARG A 37 -12.83 -14.15 -0.91
CA ARG A 37 -11.48 -14.68 -0.64
C ARG A 37 -10.62 -13.71 0.18
N LEU A 38 -10.65 -12.42 -0.13
CA LEU A 38 -9.92 -11.40 0.63
C LEU A 38 -10.49 -11.24 2.04
N ALA A 39 -11.82 -11.31 2.19
CA ALA A 39 -12.44 -11.27 3.51
C ALA A 39 -12.05 -12.47 4.38
N ALA A 40 -12.00 -13.68 3.77
CA ALA A 40 -11.51 -14.87 4.45
C ALA A 40 -10.01 -14.80 4.80
N TRP A 41 -9.18 -14.27 3.88
CA TRP A 41 -7.74 -14.06 4.11
C TRP A 41 -7.46 -13.15 5.30
N LEU A 42 -8.20 -12.05 5.41
CA LEU A 42 -8.03 -11.04 6.46
C LEU A 42 -8.90 -11.29 7.70
N ASN A 43 -9.66 -12.41 7.73
CA ASN A 43 -10.60 -12.74 8.81
C ASN A 43 -11.57 -11.59 9.15
N VAL A 44 -12.16 -10.97 8.11
CA VAL A 44 -13.15 -9.88 8.26
C VAL A 44 -14.51 -10.25 7.67
N ASN A 45 -15.55 -9.49 8.01
CA ASN A 45 -16.85 -9.67 7.37
C ASN A 45 -16.80 -9.17 5.91
N GLU A 46 -17.29 -9.97 4.97
CA GLU A 46 -17.37 -9.58 3.55
C GLU A 46 -18.19 -8.31 3.33
N SER A 47 -19.21 -8.06 4.14
CA SER A 47 -20.02 -6.83 4.09
C SER A 47 -19.19 -5.56 4.33
N ASN A 48 -18.09 -5.67 5.06
CA ASN A 48 -17.20 -4.55 5.41
C ASN A 48 -16.08 -4.33 4.37
N LEU A 49 -15.92 -5.21 3.38
CA LEU A 49 -14.86 -5.14 2.38
C LEU A 49 -15.41 -4.66 1.03
N VAL A 50 -14.76 -3.69 0.40
CA VAL A 50 -15.13 -3.12 -0.90
C VAL A 50 -13.94 -3.14 -1.85
N VAL A 51 -14.07 -3.90 -2.94
CA VAL A 51 -13.08 -3.95 -4.02
C VAL A 51 -13.28 -2.78 -4.99
N THR A 52 -12.18 -2.18 -5.43
CA THR A 52 -12.12 -0.98 -6.28
C THR A 52 -11.14 -1.15 -7.43
N SER A 53 -11.21 -0.26 -8.43
CA SER A 53 -10.33 -0.28 -9.60
C SER A 53 -8.83 -0.10 -9.28
N ASN A 54 -8.48 0.55 -8.17
CA ASN A 54 -7.13 0.70 -7.65
C ASN A 54 -7.16 1.23 -6.21
N ALA A 55 -6.01 1.20 -5.52
CA ALA A 55 -5.91 1.64 -4.13
C ALA A 55 -6.14 3.14 -3.94
N THR A 56 -5.84 3.99 -4.92
CA THR A 56 -6.13 5.44 -4.83
C THR A 56 -7.63 5.69 -4.74
N VAL A 57 -8.41 4.97 -5.54
CA VAL A 57 -9.88 5.00 -5.46
C VAL A 57 -10.37 4.43 -4.13
N ALA A 58 -9.74 3.36 -3.61
CA ALA A 58 -10.07 2.80 -2.30
C ALA A 58 -9.83 3.81 -1.17
N LEU A 59 -8.69 4.51 -1.17
CA LEU A 59 -8.37 5.59 -0.22
C LEU A 59 -9.42 6.71 -0.30
N THR A 60 -9.77 7.15 -1.51
CA THR A 60 -10.79 8.18 -1.69
C THR A 60 -12.17 7.71 -1.21
N ALA A 61 -12.56 6.46 -1.52
CA ALA A 61 -13.81 5.87 -1.05
C ALA A 61 -13.88 5.76 0.48
N ALA A 62 -12.73 5.47 1.14
CA ALA A 62 -12.63 5.40 2.60
C ALA A 62 -12.99 6.72 3.29
N ILE A 63 -12.71 7.85 2.65
CA ILE A 63 -12.89 9.20 3.22
C ILE A 63 -14.06 9.98 2.61
N ALA A 64 -14.65 9.50 1.52
CA ALA A 64 -15.68 10.24 0.76
C ALA A 64 -16.89 10.64 1.62
N HIS A 65 -17.26 9.79 2.57
CA HIS A 65 -18.39 10.02 3.50
C HIS A 65 -17.95 10.16 4.96
N SER A 66 -16.64 10.36 5.19
CA SER A 66 -16.14 10.68 6.54
C SER A 66 -16.60 12.09 6.96
N PRO A 67 -17.01 12.28 8.22
CA PRO A 67 -17.33 13.59 8.77
C PRO A 67 -16.10 14.51 8.89
N ALA A 68 -14.88 13.99 8.84
CA ALA A 68 -13.67 14.80 8.91
C ALA A 68 -13.63 15.83 7.78
N THR A 69 -13.34 17.07 8.14
CA THR A 69 -13.32 18.23 7.23
C THR A 69 -11.94 18.50 6.65
N SER A 70 -10.87 18.05 7.32
CA SER A 70 -9.48 18.12 6.93
C SER A 70 -8.73 16.84 7.30
N TRP A 71 -7.51 16.64 6.81
CA TRP A 71 -6.73 15.43 7.07
C TRP A 71 -5.28 15.73 7.38
N HIS A 72 -4.74 15.10 8.42
CA HIS A 72 -3.32 14.95 8.60
C HIS A 72 -2.82 13.77 7.74
N VAL A 73 -1.73 13.98 7.00
CA VAL A 73 -1.15 13.02 6.07
C VAL A 73 0.36 12.96 6.30
N PRO A 74 0.98 11.79 6.48
CA PRO A 74 2.43 11.73 6.61
C PRO A 74 3.10 12.26 5.35
N ALA A 75 4.12 13.10 5.52
CA ALA A 75 4.94 13.54 4.40
C ALA A 75 5.80 12.41 3.82
N TRP A 76 5.96 11.32 4.56
CA TRP A 76 6.65 10.09 4.16
C TRP A 76 5.66 9.07 3.66
N SER A 77 5.26 9.18 2.39
CA SER A 77 4.28 8.32 1.74
C SER A 77 4.37 8.38 0.23
N PHE A 78 3.56 7.54 -0.43
CA PHE A 78 3.29 7.62 -1.87
C PHE A 78 2.24 8.71 -2.17
N PRO A 79 2.30 9.38 -3.34
CA PRO A 79 1.36 10.47 -3.68
C PRO A 79 -0.13 10.14 -3.53
N ALA A 80 -0.53 8.89 -3.73
CA ALA A 80 -1.93 8.47 -3.63
C ALA A 80 -2.56 8.82 -2.28
N THR A 81 -1.81 8.69 -1.19
CA THR A 81 -2.27 8.99 0.17
C THR A 81 -2.69 10.46 0.32
N ALA A 82 -1.89 11.38 -0.23
CA ALA A 82 -2.20 12.82 -0.20
C ALA A 82 -3.26 13.21 -1.25
N LEU A 83 -3.24 12.57 -2.43
CA LEU A 83 -4.17 12.88 -3.50
C LEU A 83 -5.60 12.46 -3.18
N ALA A 84 -5.81 11.40 -2.40
CA ALA A 84 -7.14 10.90 -2.06
C ALA A 84 -8.04 11.98 -1.43
N PRO A 85 -7.65 12.68 -0.34
CA PRO A 85 -8.45 13.78 0.20
C PRO A 85 -8.50 15.00 -0.72
N LEU A 86 -7.39 15.36 -1.38
CA LEU A 86 -7.33 16.54 -2.25
C LEU A 86 -8.28 16.41 -3.45
N HIS A 87 -8.44 15.23 -4.05
CA HIS A 87 -9.33 15.00 -5.19
C HIS A 87 -10.81 15.22 -4.86
N ILE A 88 -11.20 15.12 -3.60
CA ILE A 88 -12.58 15.39 -3.15
C ILE A 88 -12.70 16.73 -2.40
N GLY A 89 -11.69 17.59 -2.54
CA GLY A 89 -11.73 18.96 -2.00
C GLY A 89 -11.50 19.07 -0.49
N LYS A 90 -11.00 18.01 0.17
CA LYS A 90 -10.66 18.05 1.59
C LYS A 90 -9.21 18.53 1.75
N PRO A 91 -8.96 19.62 2.49
CA PRO A 91 -7.60 20.10 2.74
C PRO A 91 -6.79 19.11 3.56
N ILE A 92 -5.49 19.12 3.37
CA ILE A 92 -4.54 18.31 4.11
C ILE A 92 -3.44 19.16 4.76
N THR A 93 -2.87 18.62 5.83
CA THR A 93 -1.62 19.11 6.42
C THR A 93 -0.62 17.96 6.48
N PHE A 94 0.58 18.15 5.93
CA PHE A 94 1.65 17.18 6.09
C PHE A 94 2.17 17.19 7.52
N VAL A 95 2.30 15.99 8.08
CA VAL A 95 2.79 15.75 9.43
C VAL A 95 4.01 14.84 9.40
N ASP A 96 4.81 14.89 10.47
CA ASP A 96 5.98 14.04 10.65
C ASP A 96 5.60 12.63 11.09
N ILE A 97 6.60 11.77 11.18
CA ILE A 97 6.51 10.37 11.56
C ILE A 97 7.40 10.09 12.75
N ALA A 98 7.14 9.00 13.48
CA ALA A 98 8.04 8.49 14.51
C ALA A 98 9.26 7.82 13.86
N PRO A 99 10.48 8.05 14.35
CA PRO A 99 11.69 7.46 13.77
C PRO A 99 11.73 5.92 13.93
N GLU A 100 11.09 5.37 14.97
CA GLU A 100 11.09 3.93 15.25
C GLU A 100 10.14 3.13 14.36
N THR A 101 9.02 3.75 13.96
CA THR A 101 7.95 3.06 13.22
C THR A 101 7.74 3.57 11.81
N TRP A 102 8.21 4.79 11.52
CA TRP A 102 7.92 5.58 10.31
C TRP A 102 6.41 5.80 10.09
N MET A 103 5.62 5.64 11.11
CA MET A 103 4.18 5.92 11.14
C MET A 103 3.92 7.28 11.79
N VAL A 104 2.74 7.84 11.54
CA VAL A 104 2.36 9.13 12.14
C VAL A 104 2.26 9.00 13.66
N VAL A 105 2.82 9.97 14.37
CA VAL A 105 2.47 10.25 15.77
C VAL A 105 1.26 11.17 15.76
N ASP A 106 0.13 10.72 16.28
CA ASP A 106 -1.08 11.51 16.31
C ASP A 106 -0.92 12.73 17.25
N GLN A 107 -0.97 13.91 16.66
CA GLN A 107 -0.88 15.20 17.36
C GLN A 107 -2.08 16.09 16.99
N ARG A 108 -3.22 15.48 16.67
CA ARG A 108 -4.42 16.24 16.30
C ARG A 108 -5.04 16.88 17.53
N ASP A 109 -5.15 18.19 17.48
CA ASP A 109 -5.84 19.00 18.49
C ASP A 109 -7.32 19.24 18.12
N GLU A 110 -7.71 18.97 16.86
CA GLU A 110 -9.04 19.26 16.32
C GLU A 110 -9.82 17.97 16.06
N PRO A 111 -10.99 17.77 16.70
CA PRO A 111 -11.77 16.54 16.57
C PRO A 111 -12.32 16.31 15.15
N GLU A 112 -12.39 17.36 14.31
CA GLU A 112 -12.86 17.29 12.92
C GLU A 112 -11.76 16.97 11.92
N THR A 113 -10.51 16.81 12.38
CA THR A 113 -9.38 16.43 11.54
C THR A 113 -9.22 14.91 11.54
N GLY A 114 -9.30 14.30 10.35
CA GLY A 114 -9.00 12.89 10.15
C GLY A 114 -7.50 12.61 10.08
N LEU A 115 -7.11 11.37 10.30
CA LEU A 115 -5.73 10.90 10.17
C LEU A 115 -5.61 9.89 9.03
N MET A 116 -4.74 10.18 8.07
CA MET A 116 -4.20 9.16 7.16
C MET A 116 -2.92 8.62 7.79
N ASN A 117 -2.92 7.37 8.22
CA ASN A 117 -1.68 6.71 8.63
C ASN A 117 -1.18 5.83 7.49
N VAL A 118 0.13 5.56 7.42
CA VAL A 118 0.73 4.75 6.35
C VAL A 118 1.56 3.66 6.97
N ILE A 119 1.39 2.44 6.49
CA ILE A 119 2.29 1.35 6.82
C ILE A 119 3.46 1.39 5.83
N PRO A 120 4.65 1.82 6.27
CA PRO A 120 5.75 2.10 5.37
C PRO A 120 6.22 0.81 4.69
N PHE A 121 6.39 0.89 3.37
CA PHE A 121 7.00 -0.15 2.54
C PHE A 121 6.45 -1.58 2.72
N GLY A 122 5.18 -1.71 3.16
CA GLY A 122 4.53 -3.02 3.27
C GLY A 122 4.94 -3.81 4.51
N GLY A 123 5.17 -3.11 5.60
CA GLY A 123 5.40 -3.72 6.90
C GLY A 123 4.19 -4.44 7.45
N SER A 124 4.40 -5.21 8.52
CA SER A 124 3.34 -5.73 9.38
C SER A 124 2.80 -4.62 10.28
N PHE A 125 1.56 -4.77 10.72
CA PHE A 125 0.93 -3.84 11.64
C PHE A 125 -0.18 -4.55 12.41
N ASP A 126 -0.56 -3.99 13.53
CA ASP A 126 -1.61 -4.47 14.43
C ASP A 126 -2.59 -3.34 14.78
N GLN A 127 -3.38 -3.54 15.80
CA GLN A 127 -4.38 -2.58 16.26
C GLN A 127 -3.81 -1.21 16.67
N THR A 128 -2.51 -1.10 16.96
CA THR A 128 -1.89 0.19 17.32
C THR A 128 -1.94 1.18 16.16
N ALA A 129 -1.97 0.69 14.91
CA ALA A 129 -2.05 1.50 13.71
C ALA A 129 -3.34 2.34 13.60
N TRP A 130 -4.42 1.91 14.26
CA TRP A 130 -5.73 2.59 14.24
C TRP A 130 -6.30 2.93 15.63
N SER A 131 -5.51 2.79 16.68
CA SER A 131 -5.91 3.10 18.05
C SER A 131 -5.94 4.61 18.34
N TYR A 132 -6.31 5.41 17.34
CA TYR A 132 -6.43 6.86 17.43
C TYR A 132 -7.88 7.30 17.61
N GLN A 133 -8.07 8.49 18.19
CA GLN A 133 -9.40 9.09 18.32
C GLN A 133 -9.89 9.64 16.96
N GLY A 134 -11.21 9.51 16.68
CA GLY A 134 -11.83 10.05 15.47
C GLY A 134 -11.58 9.25 14.19
N GLU A 135 -11.65 9.91 13.04
CA GLU A 135 -11.53 9.29 11.72
C GLU A 135 -10.09 8.90 11.40
N VAL A 136 -9.87 7.62 11.10
CA VAL A 136 -8.55 7.08 10.74
C VAL A 136 -8.64 6.23 9.48
N VAL A 137 -7.74 6.49 8.52
CA VAL A 137 -7.57 5.63 7.35
C VAL A 137 -6.12 5.16 7.32
N ILE A 138 -5.92 3.86 7.22
CA ILE A 138 -4.61 3.23 7.11
C ILE A 138 -4.34 2.92 5.65
N ASP A 139 -3.33 3.55 5.07
CA ASP A 139 -2.78 3.16 3.78
C ASP A 139 -1.79 2.00 3.96
N ALA A 140 -2.30 0.79 3.82
CA ALA A 140 -1.56 -0.47 3.89
C ALA A 140 -1.35 -1.07 2.47
N ALA A 141 -1.16 -0.21 1.46
CA ALA A 141 -1.14 -0.59 0.05
C ALA A 141 -0.13 -1.69 -0.32
N ALA A 142 0.86 -1.96 0.51
CA ALA A 142 1.86 -2.98 0.25
C ALA A 142 1.86 -4.13 1.29
N SER A 143 0.91 -4.15 2.25
CA SER A 143 0.95 -5.01 3.44
C SER A 143 0.00 -6.20 3.39
N LEU A 144 -0.66 -6.49 2.26
CA LEU A 144 -1.64 -7.60 2.17
C LEU A 144 -1.03 -8.96 2.53
N ALA A 145 0.22 -9.19 2.12
CA ALA A 145 0.93 -10.45 2.37
C ALA A 145 1.40 -10.64 3.82
N THR A 146 1.30 -9.62 4.67
CA THR A 146 1.73 -9.69 6.08
C THR A 146 0.65 -10.25 7.01
N GLU A 147 -0.51 -10.58 6.47
CA GLU A 147 -1.68 -11.09 7.20
C GLU A 147 -1.97 -10.26 8.47
N PRO A 148 -2.28 -8.94 8.33
CA PRO A 148 -2.45 -8.06 9.48
C PRO A 148 -3.56 -8.55 10.41
N GLU A 149 -3.26 -8.57 11.71
CA GLU A 149 -4.17 -9.05 12.74
C GLU A 149 -5.13 -7.95 13.23
N GLY A 150 -6.24 -8.36 13.83
CA GLY A 150 -7.18 -7.45 14.49
C GLY A 150 -8.08 -6.62 13.56
N LEU A 151 -8.04 -6.83 12.24
CA LEU A 151 -8.89 -6.10 11.28
C LEU A 151 -10.39 -6.34 11.50
N ARG A 152 -10.75 -7.44 12.15
CA ARG A 152 -12.15 -7.76 12.52
C ARG A 152 -12.71 -6.78 13.54
N ASP A 153 -11.85 -6.25 14.39
CA ASP A 153 -12.19 -5.38 15.51
C ASP A 153 -11.90 -3.90 15.21
N LEU A 154 -11.84 -3.54 13.91
CA LEU A 154 -11.67 -2.14 13.51
C LEU A 154 -12.76 -1.25 14.09
N PRO A 155 -12.42 -0.09 14.69
CA PRO A 155 -13.41 0.91 15.09
C PRO A 155 -14.26 1.35 13.90
N GLU A 156 -15.52 1.71 14.14
CA GLU A 156 -16.43 2.20 13.09
C GLU A 156 -15.87 3.40 12.30
N SER A 157 -15.06 4.23 12.96
CA SER A 157 -14.39 5.40 12.37
C SER A 157 -13.13 5.04 11.56
N ALA A 158 -12.68 3.76 11.56
CA ALA A 158 -11.47 3.35 10.90
C ALA A 158 -11.73 2.62 9.57
N ALA A 159 -10.75 2.73 8.66
CA ALA A 159 -10.69 1.94 7.43
C ALA A 159 -9.24 1.60 7.08
N VAL A 160 -9.01 0.44 6.47
CA VAL A 160 -7.69 0.00 6.02
C VAL A 160 -7.73 -0.30 4.52
N VAL A 161 -6.78 0.24 3.78
CA VAL A 161 -6.72 0.16 2.32
C VAL A 161 -5.53 -0.66 1.86
N PHE A 162 -5.77 -1.58 0.92
CA PHE A 162 -4.77 -2.43 0.31
C PHE A 162 -4.73 -2.25 -1.21
N SER A 163 -3.57 -2.50 -1.81
CA SER A 163 -3.38 -2.46 -3.26
C SER A 163 -3.19 -3.86 -3.83
N LEU A 164 -3.83 -4.10 -4.97
CA LEU A 164 -3.66 -5.28 -5.81
C LEU A 164 -2.88 -4.94 -7.11
N HIS A 165 -2.21 -3.79 -7.15
CA HIS A 165 -1.37 -3.42 -8.28
C HIS A 165 -0.26 -4.45 -8.51
N ALA A 166 0.08 -4.72 -9.76
CA ALA A 166 1.02 -5.76 -10.20
C ALA A 166 2.41 -5.75 -9.50
N THR A 167 2.83 -4.61 -8.96
CA THR A 167 4.12 -4.50 -8.25
C THR A 167 4.06 -4.93 -6.78
N LYS A 168 2.88 -5.23 -6.24
CA LYS A 168 2.75 -5.70 -4.85
C LYS A 168 2.98 -7.21 -4.76
N THR A 169 3.35 -7.72 -3.59
CA THR A 169 3.63 -9.15 -3.38
C THR A 169 2.47 -10.04 -3.82
N MET A 170 1.26 -9.72 -3.41
CA MET A 170 0.02 -10.39 -3.83
C MET A 170 -0.70 -9.63 -4.97
N GLY A 171 0.04 -8.83 -5.75
CA GLY A 171 -0.51 -8.00 -6.81
C GLY A 171 -0.98 -8.81 -8.03
N GLY A 172 -2.09 -8.40 -8.61
CA GLY A 172 -2.64 -8.94 -9.85
C GLY A 172 -2.23 -8.11 -11.08
N ALA A 173 -3.12 -7.27 -11.55
CA ALA A 173 -2.88 -6.27 -12.60
C ALA A 173 -3.08 -4.87 -12.04
N GLU A 174 -4.32 -4.38 -12.08
CA GLU A 174 -4.76 -3.21 -11.35
C GLU A 174 -5.79 -3.63 -10.29
N GLY A 175 -5.89 -2.86 -9.20
CA GLY A 175 -6.88 -3.11 -8.18
C GLY A 175 -6.50 -2.52 -6.83
N GLY A 176 -7.50 -2.46 -5.99
CA GLY A 176 -7.38 -2.14 -4.59
C GLY A 176 -8.65 -2.52 -3.87
N PHE A 177 -8.61 -2.47 -2.57
CA PHE A 177 -9.81 -2.66 -1.76
C PHE A 177 -9.66 -1.96 -0.42
N VAL A 178 -10.77 -1.76 0.23
CA VAL A 178 -10.84 -1.17 1.57
C VAL A 178 -11.65 -2.05 2.49
N VAL A 179 -11.17 -2.21 3.72
CA VAL A 179 -11.87 -2.82 4.85
C VAL A 179 -12.32 -1.71 5.77
N PHE A 180 -13.62 -1.64 6.07
CA PHE A 180 -14.21 -0.67 6.99
C PHE A 180 -14.53 -1.34 8.34
N GLY A 181 -14.42 -0.58 9.42
CA GLY A 181 -14.97 -0.99 10.72
C GLY A 181 -16.50 -1.00 10.77
N SER A 182 -17.18 -0.37 9.78
CA SER A 182 -18.63 -0.23 9.70
C SER A 182 -19.16 -0.74 8.35
N GLU A 183 -20.18 -1.63 8.41
CA GLU A 183 -20.90 -2.09 7.22
C GLU A 183 -21.64 -0.94 6.52
N GLU A 184 -22.13 0.04 7.27
CA GLU A 184 -22.82 1.20 6.69
C GLU A 184 -21.86 2.05 5.84
N ARG A 185 -20.64 2.30 6.33
CA ARG A 185 -19.60 2.99 5.55
C ARG A 185 -19.21 2.19 4.30
N ALA A 186 -19.11 0.88 4.41
CA ALA A 186 -18.84 0.02 3.26
C ALA A 186 -19.97 0.10 2.21
N LYS A 187 -21.24 0.15 2.61
CA LYS A 187 -22.39 0.36 1.71
C LYS A 187 -22.33 1.72 1.00
N LEU A 188 -22.00 2.78 1.73
CA LEU A 188 -21.81 4.12 1.13
C LEU A 188 -20.65 4.13 0.12
N ALA A 189 -19.53 3.50 0.45
CA ALA A 189 -18.40 3.36 -0.45
C ALA A 189 -18.75 2.55 -1.72
N ARG A 190 -19.53 1.45 -1.59
CA ARG A 190 -20.04 0.70 -2.75
C ARG A 190 -20.92 1.56 -3.67
N SER A 191 -21.77 2.40 -3.08
CA SER A 191 -22.57 3.37 -3.86
C SER A 191 -21.67 4.41 -4.52
N TRP A 192 -20.72 4.96 -3.78
CA TRP A 192 -19.81 6.00 -4.26
C TRP A 192 -18.99 5.53 -5.48
N ILE A 193 -18.40 4.32 -5.44
CA ILE A 193 -17.65 3.77 -6.59
C ILE A 193 -18.54 3.38 -7.79
N ASN A 194 -19.86 3.41 -7.64
CA ASN A 194 -20.83 3.09 -8.67
C ASN A 194 -21.75 4.28 -8.99
N PHE A 195 -21.18 5.46 -9.25
CA PHE A 195 -21.90 6.69 -9.60
C PHE A 195 -22.91 7.17 -8.54
N GLY A 196 -22.79 6.72 -7.30
CA GLY A 196 -23.74 7.01 -6.23
C GLY A 196 -25.03 6.17 -6.27
N PHE A 197 -25.11 5.13 -7.10
CA PHE A 197 -26.29 4.27 -7.20
C PHE A 197 -26.41 3.33 -5.99
N SER A 198 -27.63 3.23 -5.45
CA SER A 198 -27.96 2.34 -4.34
C SER A 198 -29.24 1.55 -4.66
N GLY A 199 -29.09 0.43 -5.38
CA GLY A 199 -30.21 -0.44 -5.77
C GLY A 199 -31.12 0.09 -6.87
N THR A 200 -30.99 1.35 -7.24
CA THR A 200 -31.71 2.02 -8.34
C THR A 200 -30.74 2.74 -9.27
N ARG A 201 -31.24 3.35 -10.35
CA ARG A 201 -30.47 4.22 -11.25
C ARG A 201 -30.42 5.68 -10.77
N GLU A 202 -30.82 5.95 -9.54
CA GLU A 202 -30.73 7.26 -8.90
C GLU A 202 -29.41 7.38 -8.14
N SER A 203 -28.65 8.46 -8.38
CA SER A 203 -27.48 8.82 -7.60
C SER A 203 -27.92 9.44 -6.28
N VAL A 204 -27.79 8.70 -5.20
CA VAL A 204 -28.17 9.17 -3.86
C VAL A 204 -27.01 9.87 -3.15
N VAL A 205 -25.78 9.71 -3.65
CA VAL A 205 -24.57 10.42 -3.20
C VAL A 205 -23.74 10.82 -4.43
N LEU A 206 -22.91 11.86 -4.28
CA LEU A 206 -21.91 12.19 -5.30
C LEU A 206 -20.86 11.08 -5.36
N GLY A 207 -20.76 10.43 -6.49
CA GLY A 207 -19.88 9.27 -6.65
C GLY A 207 -19.02 9.32 -7.91
N THR A 208 -18.31 8.24 -8.17
CA THR A 208 -17.44 8.06 -9.34
C THR A 208 -17.61 6.66 -9.94
N ASN A 209 -16.95 6.39 -11.07
CA ASN A 209 -16.79 5.04 -11.57
C ASN A 209 -15.46 4.43 -11.06
N GLY A 210 -15.51 3.86 -9.87
CA GLY A 210 -14.37 3.24 -9.24
C GLY A 210 -14.43 1.71 -9.17
N LYS A 211 -15.34 1.10 -9.91
CA LYS A 211 -15.53 -0.35 -9.91
C LYS A 211 -14.35 -1.08 -10.56
N MET A 212 -13.95 -2.20 -9.97
CA MET A 212 -13.01 -3.13 -10.60
C MET A 212 -13.66 -3.87 -11.78
N SER A 213 -12.88 -4.14 -12.82
CA SER A 213 -13.31 -5.01 -13.92
C SER A 213 -13.25 -6.49 -13.51
N GLU A 214 -14.04 -7.35 -14.18
CA GLU A 214 -13.96 -8.79 -13.97
C GLU A 214 -12.60 -9.36 -14.41
N TYR A 215 -11.93 -8.74 -15.38
CA TYR A 215 -10.61 -9.15 -15.84
C TYR A 215 -9.54 -8.90 -14.78
N ASP A 216 -9.51 -7.72 -14.16
CA ASP A 216 -8.58 -7.42 -13.07
C ASP A 216 -8.83 -8.33 -11.85
N ALA A 217 -10.11 -8.58 -11.53
CA ALA A 217 -10.49 -9.50 -10.46
C ALA A 217 -10.06 -10.95 -10.78
N ALA A 218 -10.17 -11.40 -12.03
CA ALA A 218 -9.71 -12.71 -12.46
C ALA A 218 -8.18 -12.88 -12.30
N VAL A 219 -7.42 -11.84 -12.64
CA VAL A 219 -5.96 -11.82 -12.45
C VAL A 219 -5.61 -11.86 -10.96
N ALA A 220 -6.29 -11.07 -10.12
CA ALA A 220 -6.08 -11.07 -8.67
C ALA A 220 -6.44 -12.43 -8.05
N ASN A 221 -7.57 -13.04 -8.45
CA ASN A 221 -7.95 -14.39 -8.00
C ASN A 221 -6.92 -15.45 -8.41
N ALA A 222 -6.43 -15.38 -9.64
CA ALA A 222 -5.40 -16.31 -10.12
C ALA A 222 -4.05 -16.12 -9.37
N ARG A 223 -3.74 -14.90 -8.93
CA ARG A 223 -2.60 -14.65 -8.03
C ARG A 223 -2.79 -15.34 -6.68
N LEU A 224 -3.97 -15.20 -6.08
CA LEU A 224 -4.29 -15.86 -4.81
C LEU A 224 -4.23 -17.39 -4.91
N ASP A 225 -4.56 -17.98 -6.06
CA ASP A 225 -4.46 -19.43 -6.28
C ASP A 225 -3.01 -19.94 -6.18
N GLY A 226 -2.02 -19.13 -6.59
CA GLY A 226 -0.60 -19.47 -6.57
C GLY A 226 0.16 -18.97 -5.33
N TRP A 227 -0.48 -18.20 -4.47
CA TRP A 227 0.22 -17.43 -3.44
C TRP A 227 1.05 -18.29 -2.48
N ARG A 228 0.51 -19.40 -1.96
CA ARG A 228 1.21 -20.22 -0.95
C ARG A 228 2.55 -20.78 -1.42
N GLU A 229 2.72 -21.00 -2.71
CA GLU A 229 4.01 -21.40 -3.28
C GLU A 229 4.98 -20.22 -3.40
N GLU A 230 4.46 -19.04 -3.76
CA GLU A 230 5.25 -17.81 -3.87
C GLU A 230 5.70 -17.26 -2.51
N GLU A 231 4.87 -17.40 -1.49
CA GLU A 231 5.10 -16.93 -0.12
C GLU A 231 6.44 -17.42 0.44
N VAL A 232 6.71 -18.71 0.33
CA VAL A 232 7.98 -19.31 0.80
C VAL A 232 9.20 -18.68 0.10
N ALA A 233 9.09 -18.41 -1.20
CA ALA A 233 10.17 -17.79 -1.95
C ALA A 233 10.38 -16.31 -1.52
N TRP A 234 9.30 -15.57 -1.25
CA TRP A 234 9.38 -14.21 -0.71
C TRP A 234 10.03 -14.19 0.68
N GLU A 235 9.67 -15.11 1.57
CA GLU A 235 10.27 -15.22 2.89
C GLU A 235 11.77 -15.52 2.83
N MET A 236 12.17 -16.43 1.95
CA MET A 236 13.58 -16.77 1.77
C MET A 236 14.39 -15.56 1.28
N LEU A 237 13.90 -14.88 0.24
CA LEU A 237 14.55 -13.68 -0.29
C LEU A 237 14.63 -12.59 0.77
N ARG A 238 13.57 -12.40 1.56
CA ARG A 238 13.54 -11.42 2.64
C ARG A 238 14.59 -11.71 3.71
N LYS A 239 14.70 -12.95 4.15
CA LYS A 239 15.74 -13.36 5.14
C LYS A 239 17.15 -13.06 4.62
N GLN A 240 17.43 -13.35 3.34
CA GLN A 240 18.72 -13.06 2.72
C GLN A 240 19.04 -11.56 2.73
N THR A 241 18.09 -10.71 2.34
CA THR A 241 18.31 -9.27 2.30
C THR A 241 18.43 -8.62 3.68
N ILE A 242 17.71 -9.12 4.71
CA ILE A 242 17.90 -8.69 6.10
C ILE A 242 19.31 -9.04 6.60
N THR A 243 19.77 -10.27 6.33
CA THR A 243 21.12 -10.69 6.70
C THR A 243 22.17 -9.81 6.03
N ALA A 244 22.04 -9.60 4.72
CA ALA A 244 22.94 -8.73 3.94
C ALA A 244 22.98 -7.29 4.50
N SER A 245 21.81 -6.70 4.80
CA SER A 245 21.76 -5.34 5.38
C SER A 245 22.53 -5.24 6.71
N ARG A 246 22.40 -6.24 7.59
CA ARG A 246 23.12 -6.29 8.88
C ARG A 246 24.62 -6.45 8.69
N GLU A 247 25.05 -7.32 7.76
CA GLU A 247 26.47 -7.53 7.45
C GLU A 247 27.12 -6.27 6.86
N LEU A 248 26.35 -5.49 6.09
CA LEU A 248 26.77 -4.20 5.54
C LEU A 248 26.77 -3.06 6.57
N GLY A 249 26.32 -3.28 7.80
CA GLY A 249 26.24 -2.24 8.82
C GLY A 249 25.23 -1.15 8.51
N LEU A 250 24.21 -1.44 7.71
CA LEU A 250 23.12 -0.48 7.41
C LEU A 250 22.26 -0.28 8.66
N ASP A 251 21.79 0.95 8.86
CA ASP A 251 20.87 1.28 9.95
C ASP A 251 19.62 0.40 9.91
N GLU A 252 19.07 0.14 11.09
CA GLU A 252 17.83 -0.61 11.21
C GLU A 252 16.65 0.21 10.65
N THR A 253 15.96 -0.37 9.68
CA THR A 253 14.62 0.09 9.29
C THR A 253 13.60 -0.38 10.32
N PRO A 254 12.39 0.21 10.41
CA PRO A 254 11.36 -0.26 11.33
C PRO A 254 11.16 -1.77 11.26
N GLU A 255 11.03 -2.42 12.40
CA GLU A 255 10.88 -3.88 12.53
C GLU A 255 9.69 -4.40 11.70
N SER A 256 8.63 -3.60 11.57
CA SER A 256 7.49 -3.90 10.70
C SER A 256 7.87 -4.18 9.25
N ILE A 257 8.96 -3.56 8.73
CA ILE A 257 9.44 -3.79 7.36
C ILE A 257 10.17 -5.14 7.22
N SER A 258 10.49 -5.82 8.30
CA SER A 258 11.11 -7.15 8.29
C SER A 258 10.19 -8.27 7.79
N SER A 259 8.88 -8.05 7.75
CA SER A 259 7.89 -9.00 7.23
C SER A 259 7.93 -9.15 5.71
N ILE A 260 7.06 -9.99 5.12
CA ILE A 260 6.94 -10.15 3.66
C ILE A 260 6.52 -8.82 3.04
N SER A 261 7.46 -8.13 2.42
CA SER A 261 7.30 -6.82 1.79
C SER A 261 7.85 -6.86 0.37
N PRO A 262 7.30 -6.08 -0.57
CA PRO A 262 7.84 -6.02 -1.94
C PRO A 262 9.05 -5.10 -2.07
N TYR A 263 9.66 -4.67 -0.97
CA TYR A 263 10.76 -3.70 -0.97
C TYR A 263 11.96 -4.17 -0.15
N TRP A 264 13.16 -3.89 -0.63
CA TRP A 264 14.40 -3.89 0.14
C TRP A 264 14.84 -2.44 0.29
N ILE A 265 14.70 -1.90 1.49
CA ILE A 265 15.08 -0.54 1.84
C ILE A 265 16.40 -0.60 2.60
N ALA A 266 17.40 0.10 2.09
CA ALA A 266 18.66 0.37 2.77
C ALA A 266 18.57 1.76 3.42
N LEU A 267 18.88 1.85 4.70
CA LEU A 267 19.01 3.12 5.42
C LEU A 267 20.48 3.26 5.83
N PHE A 268 21.12 4.30 5.30
CA PHE A 268 22.53 4.60 5.51
C PHE A 268 22.72 5.50 6.72
N GLU A 269 23.92 5.50 7.32
CA GLU A 269 24.26 6.33 8.47
C GLU A 269 24.18 7.83 8.14
N SER A 270 24.59 8.20 6.91
CA SER A 270 24.57 9.59 6.45
C SER A 270 24.15 9.71 4.97
N LYS A 271 23.85 10.94 4.56
CA LYS A 271 23.60 11.31 3.17
C LYS A 271 24.80 11.00 2.27
N GLU A 272 26.00 11.32 2.74
CA GLU A 272 27.26 11.11 2.00
C GLU A 272 27.49 9.62 1.76
N GLN A 273 27.23 8.78 2.76
CA GLN A 273 27.35 7.33 2.63
C GLN A 273 26.33 6.79 1.61
N LYS A 274 25.07 7.27 1.65
CA LYS A 274 24.04 6.91 0.66
C LYS A 274 24.44 7.35 -0.76
N GLU A 275 25.01 8.55 -0.93
CA GLU A 275 25.45 9.06 -2.23
C GLU A 275 26.61 8.21 -2.79
N THR A 276 27.59 7.85 -1.96
CA THR A 276 28.70 6.94 -2.31
C THR A 276 28.17 5.57 -2.76
N ALA A 277 27.26 4.99 -2.00
CA ALA A 277 26.62 3.71 -2.35
C ALA A 277 25.83 3.80 -3.67
N LEU A 278 25.08 4.89 -3.88
CA LEU A 278 24.32 5.13 -5.11
C LEU A 278 25.25 5.19 -6.34
N GLU A 279 26.33 5.99 -6.27
CA GLU A 279 27.31 6.09 -7.36
C GLU A 279 27.98 4.74 -7.69
N ALA A 280 28.31 3.95 -6.66
CA ALA A 280 28.89 2.61 -6.84
C ALA A 280 27.90 1.67 -7.53
N LEU A 281 26.64 1.63 -7.08
CA LEU A 281 25.60 0.80 -7.66
C LEU A 281 25.29 1.20 -9.11
N GLU A 282 25.17 2.50 -9.40
CA GLU A 282 24.96 3.02 -10.76
C GLU A 282 26.12 2.64 -11.68
N SER A 283 27.38 2.79 -11.22
CA SER A 283 28.57 2.40 -11.98
C SER A 283 28.63 0.90 -12.24
N ALA A 284 28.09 0.08 -11.35
CA ALA A 284 27.96 -1.36 -11.47
C ALA A 284 26.74 -1.79 -12.31
N GLY A 285 25.93 -0.86 -12.82
CA GLY A 285 24.73 -1.13 -13.60
C GLY A 285 23.56 -1.68 -12.76
N VAL A 286 23.54 -1.43 -11.47
CA VAL A 286 22.47 -1.83 -10.54
C VAL A 286 21.44 -0.70 -10.44
N GLU A 287 20.21 -0.98 -10.89
CA GLU A 287 19.11 -0.01 -10.75
C GLU A 287 18.63 0.12 -9.30
N THR A 288 18.55 1.35 -8.82
CA THR A 288 18.00 1.71 -7.51
C THR A 288 16.71 2.53 -7.65
N ARG A 289 16.00 2.75 -6.54
CA ARG A 289 14.79 3.57 -6.53
C ARG A 289 14.68 4.42 -5.27
N LEU A 290 14.27 5.67 -5.45
CA LEU A 290 13.78 6.54 -4.39
C LEU A 290 12.24 6.52 -4.45
N TRP A 291 11.61 5.54 -3.79
CA TRP A 291 10.19 5.26 -3.93
C TRP A 291 9.28 6.43 -3.57
N TRP A 292 9.66 7.20 -2.56
CA TRP A 292 8.92 8.37 -2.08
C TRP A 292 9.71 9.67 -2.26
N ALA A 293 10.74 9.63 -3.10
CA ALA A 293 11.66 10.74 -3.35
C ALA A 293 12.19 11.34 -2.04
N ASN A 294 12.15 12.66 -1.90
CA ASN A 294 12.55 13.36 -0.68
C ASN A 294 11.32 13.76 0.18
N GLY A 295 10.30 12.89 0.22
CA GLY A 295 9.02 13.15 0.88
C GLY A 295 8.03 13.94 0.01
N LEU A 296 6.74 13.77 0.27
CA LEU A 296 5.66 14.41 -0.51
C LEU A 296 5.73 15.94 -0.48
N HIS A 297 6.11 16.51 0.66
CA HIS A 297 6.21 17.96 0.88
C HIS A 297 7.25 18.66 -0.03
N ASN A 298 8.19 17.90 -0.61
CA ASN A 298 9.20 18.37 -1.56
C ASN A 298 8.80 18.16 -3.03
N MET A 299 7.64 17.53 -3.29
CA MET A 299 7.14 17.36 -4.65
C MET A 299 6.40 18.61 -5.12
N ARG A 300 6.65 19.04 -6.36
CA ARG A 300 6.06 20.27 -6.95
C ARG A 300 4.55 20.34 -6.84
N ALA A 301 3.85 19.20 -6.98
CA ALA A 301 2.40 19.13 -6.91
C ALA A 301 1.85 19.54 -5.53
N PHE A 302 2.64 19.47 -4.49
CA PHE A 302 2.24 19.72 -3.10
C PHE A 302 2.87 20.99 -2.49
N ASN A 303 3.49 21.86 -3.28
CA ASN A 303 4.18 23.05 -2.78
C ASN A 303 3.29 24.00 -1.95
N SER A 304 1.97 24.02 -2.22
CA SER A 304 0.99 24.86 -1.52
C SER A 304 0.31 24.16 -0.34
N VAL A 305 0.63 22.90 -0.08
CA VAL A 305 0.05 22.14 1.01
C VAL A 305 0.66 22.59 2.35
N ALA A 306 -0.20 22.79 3.35
CA ALA A 306 0.24 23.08 4.71
C ALA A 306 1.10 21.95 5.27
N ARG A 307 2.08 22.28 6.12
CA ARG A 307 2.98 21.30 6.75
C ARG A 307 3.38 21.73 8.15
N GLN A 308 3.53 20.76 9.03
CA GLN A 308 4.16 20.92 10.34
C GLN A 308 5.69 20.84 10.21
N ASN A 309 6.40 20.81 11.34
CA ASN A 309 7.80 20.42 11.35
C ASN A 309 7.95 18.96 10.89
N LEU A 310 8.93 18.68 10.03
CA LEU A 310 9.13 17.38 9.35
C LEU A 310 10.58 16.89 9.52
N GLU A 311 11.10 16.93 10.75
CA GLU A 311 12.52 16.61 11.04
C GLU A 311 12.87 15.17 10.66
N VAL A 312 12.03 14.22 11.07
CA VAL A 312 12.28 12.78 10.83
C VAL A 312 12.16 12.45 9.34
N VAL A 313 11.12 12.97 8.66
CA VAL A 313 10.97 12.76 7.21
C VAL A 313 12.14 13.32 6.43
N ASN A 314 12.62 14.51 6.80
CA ASN A 314 13.77 15.13 6.13
C ASN A 314 15.04 14.28 6.33
N ASP A 315 15.34 13.82 7.55
CA ASP A 315 16.48 12.98 7.83
C ASP A 315 16.42 11.66 7.05
N ILE A 316 15.34 10.89 7.18
CA ILE A 316 15.19 9.59 6.52
C ILE A 316 15.27 9.73 5.00
N SER A 317 14.63 10.74 4.43
CA SER A 317 14.57 10.91 2.98
C SER A 317 15.94 11.19 2.34
N GLU A 318 16.88 11.73 3.08
CA GLU A 318 18.25 11.96 2.62
C GLU A 318 19.13 10.69 2.69
N ARG A 319 18.79 9.72 3.54
CA ARG A 319 19.63 8.56 3.86
C ARG A 319 19.13 7.24 3.31
N TYR A 320 17.89 7.14 2.82
CA TYR A 320 17.35 5.87 2.33
C TYR A 320 17.61 5.63 0.84
N LEU A 321 17.62 4.36 0.46
CA LEU A 321 17.69 3.90 -0.93
C LEU A 321 16.93 2.57 -1.09
N GLY A 322 16.13 2.45 -2.13
CA GLY A 322 15.48 1.19 -2.50
C GLY A 322 16.39 0.35 -3.40
N LEU A 323 16.75 -0.83 -2.96
CA LEU A 323 17.57 -1.80 -3.66
C LEU A 323 16.71 -2.74 -4.52
N PRO A 324 17.29 -3.43 -5.52
CA PRO A 324 16.57 -4.42 -6.32
C PRO A 324 15.98 -5.51 -5.44
N PHE A 325 14.65 -5.76 -5.57
CA PHE A 325 13.96 -6.77 -4.80
C PHE A 325 12.80 -7.36 -5.59
N HIS A 326 12.91 -8.63 -6.00
CA HIS A 326 11.87 -9.39 -6.71
C HIS A 326 12.27 -10.87 -6.81
N LEU A 327 11.32 -11.80 -6.91
CA LEU A 327 11.59 -13.25 -6.95
C LEU A 327 12.42 -13.73 -8.15
N ASN A 328 12.59 -12.91 -9.18
CA ASN A 328 13.49 -13.23 -10.30
C ASN A 328 14.94 -12.78 -10.05
N LEU A 329 15.28 -12.30 -8.86
CA LEU A 329 16.64 -11.95 -8.48
C LEU A 329 17.41 -13.25 -8.18
N SER A 330 18.47 -13.54 -8.94
CA SER A 330 19.30 -14.72 -8.67
C SER A 330 20.22 -14.48 -7.48
N SER A 331 20.69 -15.56 -6.83
CA SER A 331 21.67 -15.45 -5.74
C SER A 331 22.94 -14.73 -6.21
N GLN A 332 23.41 -14.98 -7.44
CA GLN A 332 24.57 -14.28 -8.00
C GLN A 332 24.34 -12.77 -8.14
N GLN A 333 23.13 -12.34 -8.50
CA GLN A 333 22.80 -10.92 -8.58
C GLN A 333 22.69 -10.29 -7.17
N LEU A 334 22.15 -11.02 -6.20
CA LEU A 334 22.13 -10.58 -4.81
C LEU A 334 23.55 -10.41 -4.26
N ASP A 335 24.41 -11.43 -4.43
CA ASP A 335 25.82 -11.39 -4.02
C ASP A 335 26.57 -10.23 -4.69
N TYR A 336 26.28 -9.97 -5.95
CA TYR A 336 26.88 -8.85 -6.71
C TYR A 336 26.47 -7.48 -6.13
N ILE A 337 25.20 -7.31 -5.75
CA ILE A 337 24.71 -6.07 -5.09
C ILE A 337 25.43 -5.88 -3.75
N VAL A 338 25.50 -6.96 -2.95
CA VAL A 338 26.14 -6.92 -1.62
C VAL A 338 27.62 -6.58 -1.75
N ALA A 339 28.37 -7.29 -2.60
CA ALA A 339 29.79 -7.01 -2.82
C ALA A 339 30.06 -5.60 -3.37
N THR A 340 29.15 -5.04 -4.19
CA THR A 340 29.27 -3.66 -4.66
C THR A 340 29.14 -2.66 -3.50
N LEU A 341 28.19 -2.91 -2.60
CA LEU A 341 28.02 -2.07 -1.42
C LEU A 341 29.18 -2.23 -0.40
N GLU A 342 29.65 -3.46 -0.13
CA GLU A 342 30.81 -3.71 0.72
C GLU A 342 32.06 -2.97 0.30
N ASN A 343 32.29 -2.86 -1.02
CA ASN A 343 33.43 -2.12 -1.54
C ASN A 343 33.26 -0.60 -1.52
N ALA A 344 32.06 -0.11 -1.32
CA ALA A 344 31.73 1.32 -1.35
C ALA A 344 31.60 1.91 0.06
N LEU A 345 31.22 1.12 1.05
CA LEU A 345 31.00 1.49 2.45
C LEU A 345 32.23 1.24 3.31
#